data_0724858c408a79636e6121bc37f0b832
#
_entry.id   0724858c408a79636e6121bc37f0b832
#
_cell.length_a   1.000
_cell.length_b   1.000
_cell.length_c   1.000
_cell.angle_alpha   90.00
_cell.angle_beta   90.00
_cell.angle_gamma   90.00
#
_symmetry.space_group_name_H-M   'P 1'
#
loop_
_entity.id
_entity.type
_entity.pdbx_description
1 polymer ?
#
loop_
_entity_poly.entity_id
_entity_poly.type
_entity_poly.pdbx_seq_one_letter_code
_entity_poly.pdbx_strand_id
1 'polypeptide(L)' 'MPLIEDHHYLKICAQLASSLSISIAAARRKVEVEAAKEGKKDLQSRKEIAQKILDQIIEE' A
#
# COMPACT_ATOMS: atom_id res chain seq x y z
N MET A 1 -15.31 -12.84 -10.81
CA MET A 1 -14.97 -12.40 -10.45
C MET A 1 -14.20 -11.91 -10.23
N PRO A 2 -13.83 -11.63 -10.16
CA PRO A 2 -13.01 -11.27 -9.98
C PRO A 2 -12.50 -10.59 -9.30
N LEU A 3 -12.29 -10.55 -8.72
CA LEU A 3 -11.93 -9.91 -8.04
C LEU A 3 -10.71 -9.86 -7.86
N ILE A 4 -10.33 -9.36 -7.90
CA ILE A 4 -9.18 -9.26 -7.93
C ILE A 4 -8.54 -8.85 -6.87
N GLU A 5 -8.62 -9.37 -5.92
CA GLU A 5 -8.06 -9.03 -4.89
C GLU A 5 -6.69 -9.40 -5.05
N ASP A 6 -5.74 -8.69 -4.90
CA ASP A 6 -4.36 -9.00 -4.95
C ASP A 6 -3.96 -9.21 -3.49
N HIS A 7 -3.78 -10.42 -3.12
CA HIS A 7 -3.42 -10.75 -1.75
C HIS A 7 -2.07 -10.18 -1.37
N HIS A 8 -1.19 -10.05 -2.33
CA HIS A 8 0.12 -9.47 -2.07
C HIS A 8 -0.01 -8.01 -1.66
N TYR A 9 -0.86 -7.28 -2.35
CA TYR A 9 -1.09 -5.88 -2.04
C TYR A 9 -1.74 -5.74 -0.67
N LEU A 10 -2.72 -6.59 -0.38
CA LEU A 10 -3.38 -6.56 0.91
C LEU A 10 -2.41 -6.86 2.04
N LYS A 11 -1.50 -7.79 1.79
CA LYS A 11 -0.52 -8.16 2.79
C LYS A 11 0.41 -6.98 3.09
N ILE A 12 0.83 -6.29 2.05
CA ILE A 12 1.69 -5.13 2.23
C ILE A 12 0.96 -4.06 3.01
N CYS A 13 -0.31 -3.83 2.68
CA CYS A 13 -1.09 -2.83 3.40
C CYS A 13 -1.28 -3.21 4.86
N ALA A 14 -1.45 -4.49 5.13
CA ALA A 14 -1.61 -4.95 6.51
C ALA A 14 -0.32 -4.72 7.30
N GLN A 15 0.82 -4.99 6.69
CA GLN A 15 2.09 -4.76 7.35
C GLN A 15 2.32 -3.28 7.57
N LEU A 16 1.93 -2.47 6.60
CA LEU A 16 2.08 -1.03 6.70
C LEU A 16 1.20 -0.50 7.84
N ALA A 17 -0.03 -1.01 7.91
CA ALA A 17 -0.95 -0.60 8.97
C ALA A 17 -0.38 -0.94 10.34
N SER A 18 0.18 -2.13 10.46
CA SER A 18 0.76 -2.56 11.72
C SER A 18 1.95 -1.69 12.10
N SER A 19 2.81 -1.39 11.13
CA SER A 19 3.99 -0.58 11.38
C SER A 19 3.65 0.85 11.80
N LEU A 20 2.57 1.38 11.26
CA LEU A 20 2.16 2.74 11.55
C LEU A 20 1.10 2.81 12.65
N SER A 21 0.65 1.68 13.12
CA SER A 21 -0.39 1.60 14.14
C SER A 21 -1.67 2.28 13.66
N ILE A 22 -2.04 2.01 12.43
CA ILE A 22 -3.26 2.56 11.85
C ILE A 22 -4.06 1.40 11.26
N SER A 23 -5.28 1.68 10.83
CA SER A 23 -6.12 0.64 10.26
C SER A 23 -5.64 0.32 8.84
N ILE A 24 -6.01 -0.85 8.35
CA ILE A 24 -5.65 -1.26 7.00
C ILE A 24 -6.25 -0.29 5.99
N ALA A 25 -7.47 0.17 6.24
CA ALA A 25 -8.11 1.12 5.35
C ALA A 25 -7.31 2.42 5.27
N ALA A 26 -6.80 2.87 6.40
CA ALA A 26 -5.99 4.09 6.44
C ALA A 26 -4.68 3.88 5.69
N ALA A 27 -4.09 2.70 5.82
CA ALA A 27 -2.85 2.39 5.13
C ALA A 27 -3.08 2.38 3.62
N ARG A 28 -4.18 1.78 3.18
CA ARG A 28 -4.50 1.76 1.76
C ARG A 28 -4.69 3.17 1.22
N ARG A 29 -5.37 4.00 1.99
CA ARG A 29 -5.60 5.36 1.57
C ARG A 29 -4.28 6.12 1.42
N LYS A 30 -3.35 5.87 2.33
CA LYS A 30 -2.06 6.50 2.25
C LYS A 30 -1.35 6.14 0.96
N VAL A 31 -1.41 4.86 0.60
CA VAL A 31 -0.82 4.39 -0.65
C VAL A 31 -1.51 5.04 -1.85
N GLU A 32 -2.83 5.11 -1.80
CA GLU A 32 -3.58 5.69 -2.91
C GLU A 32 -3.26 7.18 -3.09
N VAL A 33 -3.09 7.89 -2.01
CA VAL A 33 -2.73 9.29 -2.08
C VAL A 33 -1.37 9.48 -2.73
N GLU A 34 -0.40 8.65 -2.33
CA GLU A 34 0.93 8.73 -2.91
C GLU A 34 0.91 8.37 -4.39
N ALA A 35 0.13 7.34 -4.74
CA ALA A 35 0.01 6.95 -6.13
C ALA A 35 -0.62 8.07 -6.96
N ALA A 36 -1.61 8.72 -6.41
CA ALA A 36 -2.28 9.82 -7.11
C ALA A 36 -1.32 10.98 -7.33
N LYS A 37 -0.46 11.24 -6.37
CA LYS A 37 0.52 12.31 -6.52
C LYS A 37 1.47 12.04 -7.66
N GLU A 38 1.75 10.77 -7.90
CA GLU A 38 2.64 10.40 -8.97
C GLU A 38 1.90 10.11 -10.28
N GLY A 39 0.59 10.29 -10.26
CA GLY A 39 -0.20 10.05 -11.47
C GLY A 39 -0.33 8.58 -11.83
N LYS A 40 -0.12 7.69 -10.89
CA LYS A 40 -0.19 6.26 -11.15
C LYS A 40 -1.41 5.68 -10.47
N LYS A 41 -2.21 4.96 -11.22
CA LYS A 41 -3.44 4.41 -10.69
C LYS A 41 -3.56 2.90 -10.78
N ASP A 42 -2.70 2.26 -11.54
CA ASP A 42 -2.82 0.82 -11.71
C ASP A 42 -2.33 0.07 -10.46
N LEU A 43 -2.79 -1.13 -10.34
CA LEU A 43 -2.49 -1.94 -9.16
C LEU A 43 -1.00 -2.21 -9.01
N GLN A 44 -0.32 -2.46 -10.10
CA GLN A 44 1.11 -2.73 -10.06
C GLN A 44 1.86 -1.56 -9.43
N SER A 45 1.54 -0.36 -9.86
CA SER A 45 2.20 0.83 -9.32
C SER A 45 1.88 1.01 -7.85
N ARG A 46 0.64 0.73 -7.46
CA ARG A 46 0.25 0.85 -6.06
C ARG A 46 1.04 -0.12 -5.20
N LYS A 47 1.26 -1.33 -5.69
CA LYS A 47 2.02 -2.32 -4.94
C LYS A 47 3.46 -1.84 -4.75
N GLU A 48 4.03 -1.29 -5.80
CA GLU A 48 5.40 -0.81 -5.72
C GLU A 48 5.52 0.35 -4.74
N ILE A 49 4.56 1.24 -4.78
CA ILE A 49 4.56 2.38 -3.87
C ILE A 49 4.38 1.91 -2.44
N ALA A 50 3.47 0.99 -2.22
CA ALA A 50 3.22 0.45 -0.89
C ALA A 50 4.47 -0.22 -0.34
N GLN A 51 5.14 -1.01 -1.17
CA GLN A 51 6.35 -1.70 -0.75
C GLN A 51 7.45 -0.68 -0.42
N LYS A 52 7.53 0.36 -1.22
CA LYS A 52 8.54 1.39 -1.01
C LYS A 52 8.31 2.09 0.32
N ILE A 53 7.07 2.43 0.62
CA ILE A 53 6.76 3.07 1.89
C ILE A 53 7.10 2.15 3.04
N LEU A 54 6.74 0.89 2.91
CA LEU A 54 7.00 -0.08 3.96
C LEU A 54 8.51 -0.24 4.18
N ASP A 55 9.26 -0.32 3.10
CA ASP A 55 10.70 -0.46 3.20
C ASP A 55 11.34 0.73 3.91
N GLN A 56 10.84 1.91 3.66
CA GLN A 56 11.36 3.11 4.30
C GLN A 56 11.10 3.07 5.80
N ILE A 57 9.96 2.57 6.19
CA ILE A 57 9.62 2.47 7.60
C ILE A 57 10.49 1.42 8.28
N ILE A 58 10.66 0.31 7.64
CA ILE A 58 11.43 -0.78 8.22
C ILE A 58 12.89 -0.44 8.35
N GLU A 59 13.41 0.34 7.43
CA GLU A 59 14.80 0.68 7.48
C GLU A 59 15.12 1.63 8.60
N GLU A 60 14.11 2.23 9.14
CA GLU A 60 14.36 3.06 10.26
C GLU A 60 14.90 2.26 11.41
#